data_83cd9e834ab2ae26fc13f1b01b81a58b
#
_entry.id   83cd9e834ab2ae26fc13f1b01b81a58b
#
_cell.length_a   1.000
_cell.length_b   1.000
_cell.length_c   1.000
_cell.angle_alpha   90.00
_cell.angle_beta   90.00
_cell.angle_gamma   90.00
#
_symmetry.space_group_name_H-M   'P 1'
#
loop_
_entity.id
_entity.type
_entity.pdbx_description
1 polymer ?
#
loop_
_entity_poly.entity_id
_entity_poly.type
_entity_poly.pdbx_seq_one_letter_code
_entity_poly.pdbx_strand_id
1 'polypeptide(L)'
;DYVTTMGNTLLEPEKTITYELGLWQGLSRNLSLDVALFYRDIYNLLSTKIITTYNQVKYGLYSNKDYGNARGLEVKLDLGQGSLRGMVNYTLQYTRGNADSPTQSFSRAGASMDPVNRFIPMSWDQRHTLNGSMIFSMKNYGATITAYYNSGSPYTFVPQAESVLSRINLYPNNDYRPEKYSVDGAFYYRFKLLGMYNANLEMNIYNLFDRLNEEWVDAQTGRAYTAVIKETDLAGHRSDFNEYEDRIQNPSMFSSPRSIKLALGIYF
;
A
#
# COMPACT_ATOMS: atom_id res chain seq x y z
N ASP A 1 1.09 31.57 -16.84
CA ASP A 1 1.97 30.41 -16.72
C ASP A 1 2.28 30.14 -15.25
N TYR A 2 2.18 28.85 -14.87
CA TYR A 2 2.51 28.37 -13.52
C TYR A 2 4.00 28.04 -13.48
N VAL A 3 4.80 28.85 -12.78
CA VAL A 3 6.24 28.78 -12.92
C VAL A 3 6.91 27.93 -11.85
N THR A 4 6.52 28.06 -10.59
CA THR A 4 7.19 27.37 -9.46
C THR A 4 6.42 27.45 -8.16
N THR A 5 6.81 26.64 -7.18
CA THR A 5 6.37 26.76 -5.79
C THR A 5 7.46 27.44 -4.96
N MET A 6 7.03 28.27 -4.00
CA MET A 6 7.91 29.00 -3.08
C MET A 6 7.65 28.56 -1.64
N GLY A 7 8.71 28.49 -0.86
CA GLY A 7 8.64 28.29 0.59
C GLY A 7 7.94 29.45 1.29
N ASN A 8 7.34 29.17 2.45
CA ASN A 8 6.72 30.16 3.32
C ASN A 8 7.28 30.02 4.72
N THR A 9 7.90 31.06 5.25
CA THR A 9 8.48 31.08 6.60
C THR A 9 7.42 31.17 7.70
N LEU A 10 6.16 31.43 7.35
CA LEU A 10 5.04 31.54 8.28
C LEU A 10 4.22 30.23 8.38
N LEU A 11 4.77 29.13 7.92
CA LEU A 11 4.11 27.83 8.06
C LEU A 11 4.02 27.43 9.53
N GLU A 12 2.84 27.00 9.92
CA GLU A 12 2.59 26.36 11.21
C GLU A 12 2.82 24.85 11.14
N PRO A 13 3.16 24.20 12.26
CA PRO A 13 3.27 22.75 12.30
C PRO A 13 1.92 22.07 12.05
N GLU A 14 1.96 20.93 11.39
CA GLU A 14 0.80 20.06 11.27
C GLU A 14 0.39 19.56 12.66
N LYS A 15 -0.91 19.47 12.90
CA LYS A 15 -1.48 19.07 14.19
C LYS A 15 -2.43 17.88 14.00
N THR A 16 -2.18 16.79 14.74
CA THR A 16 -3.08 15.65 14.80
C THR A 16 -3.73 15.55 16.17
N ILE A 17 -5.07 15.41 16.18
CA ILE A 17 -5.85 15.09 17.36
C ILE A 17 -6.41 13.69 17.18
N THR A 18 -6.08 12.80 18.12
CA THR A 18 -6.53 11.40 18.09
C THR A 18 -7.46 11.13 19.27
N TYR A 19 -8.59 10.50 18.98
CA TYR A 19 -9.52 9.93 19.95
C TYR A 19 -9.46 8.43 19.79
N GLU A 20 -9.25 7.71 20.89
CA GLU A 20 -9.18 6.24 20.91
C GLU A 20 -10.03 5.69 22.03
N LEU A 21 -10.72 4.57 21.71
CA LEU A 21 -11.44 3.74 22.69
C LEU A 21 -11.03 2.30 22.46
N GLY A 22 -10.39 1.69 23.45
CA GLY A 22 -9.87 0.33 23.36
C GLY A 22 -10.44 -0.58 24.45
N LEU A 23 -10.53 -1.86 24.11
CA LEU A 23 -10.87 -2.95 25.03
C LEU A 23 -9.82 -4.05 24.88
N TRP A 24 -9.14 -4.37 25.97
CA TRP A 24 -8.30 -5.55 26.05
C TRP A 24 -8.99 -6.62 26.90
N GLN A 25 -9.10 -7.84 26.38
CA GLN A 25 -9.78 -8.95 27.03
C GLN A 25 -8.97 -10.25 26.93
N GLY A 26 -8.64 -10.84 28.06
CA GLY A 26 -8.19 -12.24 28.13
C GLY A 26 -9.37 -13.17 27.89
N LEU A 27 -9.41 -13.86 26.76
CA LEU A 27 -10.46 -14.83 26.43
C LEU A 27 -10.19 -16.18 27.08
N SER A 28 -8.93 -16.53 27.27
CA SER A 28 -8.47 -17.70 28.01
C SER A 28 -7.05 -17.47 28.57
N ARG A 29 -6.47 -18.48 29.23
CA ARG A 29 -5.07 -18.40 29.74
C ARG A 29 -4.05 -18.12 28.63
N ASN A 30 -4.37 -18.47 27.41
CA ASN A 30 -3.44 -18.47 26.28
C ASN A 30 -3.93 -17.64 25.09
N LEU A 31 -5.08 -16.98 25.22
CA LEU A 31 -5.68 -16.22 24.14
C LEU A 31 -6.13 -14.85 24.66
N SER A 32 -5.64 -13.79 24.05
CA SER A 32 -6.05 -12.41 24.32
C SER A 32 -6.56 -11.72 23.06
N LEU A 33 -7.54 -10.86 23.26
CA LEU A 33 -8.14 -10.01 22.25
C LEU A 33 -7.94 -8.55 22.66
N ASP A 34 -7.47 -7.74 21.71
CA ASP A 34 -7.39 -6.29 21.82
C ASP A 34 -8.20 -5.68 20.67
N VAL A 35 -9.11 -4.78 21.00
CA VAL A 35 -9.95 -4.08 20.02
C VAL A 35 -9.89 -2.60 20.31
N ALA A 36 -9.51 -1.80 19.32
CA ALA A 36 -9.44 -0.35 19.42
C ALA A 36 -10.21 0.33 18.30
N LEU A 37 -11.02 1.32 18.64
CA LEU A 37 -11.64 2.25 17.72
C LEU A 37 -10.81 3.53 17.76
N PHE A 38 -10.49 4.09 16.61
CA PHE A 38 -9.75 5.34 16.52
C PHE A 38 -10.40 6.33 15.56
N TYR A 39 -10.22 7.59 15.89
CA TYR A 39 -10.60 8.72 15.05
C TYR A 39 -9.53 9.80 15.15
N ARG A 40 -8.98 10.23 14.02
CA ARG A 40 -7.88 11.20 13.93
C ARG A 40 -8.28 12.34 13.02
N ASP A 41 -8.17 13.57 13.54
CA ASP A 41 -8.26 14.79 12.76
C ASP A 41 -6.87 15.35 12.54
N ILE A 42 -6.53 15.62 11.29
CA ILE A 42 -5.22 16.14 10.87
C ILE A 42 -5.44 17.54 10.30
N TYR A 43 -4.96 18.55 11.03
CA TYR A 43 -5.10 19.96 10.71
C TYR A 43 -3.80 20.54 10.19
N ASN A 44 -3.89 21.67 9.50
CA ASN A 44 -2.76 22.42 9.00
C ASN A 44 -1.88 21.62 8.03
N LEU A 45 -2.47 20.67 7.31
CA LEU A 45 -1.75 19.94 6.27
C LEU A 45 -1.18 20.92 5.25
N LEU A 46 0.05 20.65 4.84
CA LEU A 46 0.74 21.45 3.84
C LEU A 46 0.00 21.44 2.52
N SER A 47 -0.25 22.62 1.99
CA SER A 47 -0.92 22.85 0.71
C SER A 47 -0.24 24.00 -0.04
N THR A 48 -0.71 24.31 -1.23
CA THR A 48 -0.19 25.40 -2.04
C THR A 48 -1.31 26.41 -2.38
N LYS A 49 -1.10 27.67 -2.01
CA LYS A 49 -1.95 28.80 -2.39
C LYS A 49 -1.42 29.45 -3.66
N ILE A 50 -2.30 29.69 -4.62
CA ILE A 50 -1.92 30.38 -5.86
C ILE A 50 -1.85 31.88 -5.60
N ILE A 51 -0.71 32.46 -5.89
CA ILE A 51 -0.50 33.92 -5.85
C ILE A 51 -0.34 34.39 -7.31
N THR A 52 -1.07 35.43 -7.65
CA THR A 52 -0.94 36.13 -8.94
C THR A 52 -0.26 37.46 -8.71
N THR A 53 0.87 37.69 -9.36
CA THR A 53 1.60 38.96 -9.31
C THR A 53 0.89 40.04 -10.15
N TYR A 54 1.33 41.30 -9.98
CA TYR A 54 0.84 42.40 -10.79
C TYR A 54 1.07 42.16 -12.31
N ASN A 55 2.16 41.51 -12.68
CA ASN A 55 2.47 41.13 -14.07
C ASN A 55 1.79 39.84 -14.54
N GLN A 56 0.72 39.41 -13.87
CA GLN A 56 -0.06 38.20 -14.21
C GLN A 56 0.73 36.88 -14.12
N VAL A 57 1.92 36.89 -13.52
CA VAL A 57 2.68 35.68 -13.25
C VAL A 57 2.06 34.96 -12.07
N LYS A 58 1.78 33.67 -12.20
CA LYS A 58 1.21 32.82 -11.15
C LYS A 58 2.29 31.91 -10.56
N TYR A 59 2.37 31.88 -9.25
CA TYR A 59 3.23 30.94 -8.53
C TYR A 59 2.50 30.33 -7.32
N GLY A 60 2.98 29.19 -6.87
CA GLY A 60 2.48 28.53 -5.66
C GLY A 60 3.23 28.98 -4.42
N LEU A 61 2.53 29.38 -3.39
CA LEU A 61 3.11 29.64 -2.06
C LEU A 61 2.62 28.55 -1.11
N TYR A 62 3.55 27.84 -0.44
CA TYR A 62 3.17 26.86 0.57
C TYR A 62 2.39 27.50 1.72
N SER A 63 1.33 26.84 2.15
CA SER A 63 0.42 27.32 3.21
C SER A 63 -0.20 26.14 3.96
N ASN A 64 -0.62 26.34 5.20
CA ASN A 64 -1.39 25.38 5.99
C ASN A 64 -2.87 25.54 5.67
N LYS A 65 -3.35 24.81 4.68
CA LYS A 65 -4.73 24.97 4.20
C LYS A 65 -5.53 23.67 4.27
N ASP A 66 -4.88 22.53 4.10
CA ASP A 66 -5.57 21.28 3.93
C ASP A 66 -5.86 20.58 5.27
N TYR A 67 -6.83 19.68 5.22
CA TYR A 67 -7.34 18.92 6.34
C TYR A 67 -7.47 17.46 5.92
N GLY A 68 -7.19 16.55 6.83
CA GLY A 68 -7.36 15.11 6.66
C GLY A 68 -8.05 14.47 7.86
N ASN A 69 -8.66 13.34 7.61
CA ASN A 69 -9.33 12.53 8.63
C ASN A 69 -9.02 11.07 8.41
N ALA A 70 -8.63 10.37 9.48
CA ALA A 70 -8.48 8.92 9.50
C ALA A 70 -9.30 8.31 10.63
N ARG A 71 -10.08 7.27 10.34
CA ARG A 71 -10.90 6.58 11.33
C ARG A 71 -10.92 5.09 11.06
N GLY A 72 -11.05 4.31 12.09
CA GLY A 72 -11.03 2.88 11.91
C GLY A 72 -11.22 2.04 13.16
N LEU A 73 -11.05 0.75 12.94
CA LEU A 73 -11.09 -0.31 13.94
C LEU A 73 -9.80 -1.13 13.81
N GLU A 74 -9.16 -1.38 14.92
CA GLU A 74 -8.03 -2.31 15.02
C GLU A 74 -8.46 -3.50 15.89
N VAL A 75 -8.14 -4.71 15.43
CA VAL A 75 -8.37 -5.95 16.15
C VAL A 75 -7.08 -6.74 16.18
N LYS A 76 -6.61 -7.07 17.37
CA LYS A 76 -5.45 -7.91 17.57
C LYS A 76 -5.81 -9.14 18.39
N LEU A 77 -5.41 -10.31 17.90
CA LEU A 77 -5.57 -11.59 18.55
C LEU A 77 -4.19 -12.21 18.79
N ASP A 78 -3.86 -12.47 20.04
CA ASP A 78 -2.60 -13.14 20.43
C ASP A 78 -2.91 -14.50 21.04
N LEU A 79 -2.26 -15.54 20.51
CA LEU A 79 -2.28 -16.91 21.02
C LEU A 79 -0.89 -17.30 21.51
N GLY A 80 -0.79 -17.78 22.74
CA GLY A 80 0.45 -18.27 23.33
C GLY A 80 0.25 -19.54 24.14
N GLN A 81 0.41 -20.72 23.51
CA GLN A 81 0.24 -22.00 24.16
C GLN A 81 1.45 -22.93 23.94
N GLY A 82 2.32 -23.03 24.93
CA GLY A 82 3.46 -23.94 24.89
C GLY A 82 4.31 -23.75 23.64
N SER A 83 4.34 -24.77 22.77
CA SER A 83 5.10 -24.76 21.52
C SER A 83 4.40 -23.99 20.38
N LEU A 84 3.14 -23.59 20.54
CA LEU A 84 2.39 -22.88 19.53
C LEU A 84 2.19 -21.42 19.96
N ARG A 85 2.56 -20.50 19.07
CA ARG A 85 2.30 -19.06 19.21
C ARG A 85 1.67 -18.54 17.94
N GLY A 86 0.72 -17.64 18.08
CA GLY A 86 0.05 -17.03 16.92
C GLY A 86 -0.31 -15.60 17.21
N MET A 87 -0.36 -14.80 16.15
CA MET A 87 -0.80 -13.41 16.19
C MET A 87 -1.57 -13.12 14.91
N VAL A 88 -2.69 -12.44 15.06
CA VAL A 88 -3.46 -11.90 13.93
C VAL A 88 -3.80 -10.46 14.24
N ASN A 89 -3.45 -9.56 13.34
CA ASN A 89 -3.79 -8.15 13.40
C ASN A 89 -4.66 -7.80 12.20
N TYR A 90 -5.80 -7.18 12.46
CA TYR A 90 -6.68 -6.66 11.43
C TYR A 90 -6.94 -5.19 11.68
N THR A 91 -6.84 -4.39 10.62
CA THR A 91 -7.18 -2.97 10.63
C THR A 91 -8.19 -2.68 9.53
N LEU A 92 -9.31 -2.08 9.92
CA LEU A 92 -10.24 -1.41 9.02
C LEU A 92 -9.99 0.09 9.14
N GLN A 93 -9.63 0.75 8.03
CA GLN A 93 -9.29 2.18 8.04
C GLN A 93 -9.97 2.91 6.89
N TYR A 94 -10.42 4.12 7.16
CA TYR A 94 -10.92 5.09 6.18
C TYR A 94 -10.12 6.38 6.32
N THR A 95 -9.40 6.76 5.28
CA THR A 95 -8.58 7.96 5.29
C THR A 95 -8.98 8.88 4.15
N ARG A 96 -9.37 10.10 4.47
CA ARG A 96 -9.82 11.09 3.50
C ARG A 96 -9.22 12.45 3.80
N GLY A 97 -9.06 13.26 2.76
CA GLY A 97 -8.55 14.62 2.88
C GLY A 97 -8.98 15.50 1.72
N ASN A 98 -8.63 16.77 1.78
CA ASN A 98 -8.92 17.73 0.72
C ASN A 98 -8.01 17.54 -0.50
N ALA A 99 -6.76 17.14 -0.26
CA ALA A 99 -5.75 16.91 -1.28
C ALA A 99 -4.80 15.80 -0.82
N ASP A 100 -4.25 15.05 -1.76
CA ASP A 100 -3.35 13.91 -1.52
C ASP A 100 -1.87 14.33 -1.51
N SER A 101 -1.55 15.50 -2.04
CA SER A 101 -0.22 16.09 -1.99
C SER A 101 -0.27 17.61 -1.84
N PRO A 102 0.78 18.23 -1.27
CA PRO A 102 0.83 19.68 -1.05
C PRO A 102 0.65 20.52 -2.31
N THR A 103 1.07 20.00 -3.47
CA THR A 103 1.03 20.73 -4.74
C THR A 103 -0.17 20.36 -5.62
N GLN A 104 -1.02 19.45 -5.19
CA GLN A 104 -2.12 18.93 -6.02
C GLN A 104 -3.07 20.02 -6.53
N SER A 105 -3.51 20.92 -5.66
CA SER A 105 -4.40 22.03 -6.05
C SER A 105 -3.74 22.97 -7.04
N PHE A 106 -2.44 23.23 -6.86
CA PHE A 106 -1.65 24.08 -7.77
C PHE A 106 -1.46 23.42 -9.14
N SER A 107 -1.09 22.13 -9.16
CA SER A 107 -0.89 21.38 -10.42
C SER A 107 -2.19 21.26 -11.22
N ARG A 108 -3.32 21.00 -10.53
CA ARG A 108 -4.64 20.95 -11.19
C ARG A 108 -5.03 22.28 -11.81
N ALA A 109 -4.83 23.38 -11.08
CA ALA A 109 -5.10 24.72 -11.60
C ALA A 109 -4.18 25.07 -12.79
N GLY A 110 -2.91 24.65 -12.76
CA GLY A 110 -1.97 24.78 -13.87
C GLY A 110 -2.38 23.99 -15.12
N ALA A 111 -3.00 22.84 -14.94
CA ALA A 111 -3.56 22.01 -16.01
C ALA A 111 -4.98 22.43 -16.43
N SER A 112 -5.51 23.53 -15.93
CA SER A 112 -6.89 24.02 -16.18
C SER A 112 -7.96 22.98 -15.81
N MET A 113 -7.69 22.17 -14.79
CA MET A 113 -8.64 21.20 -14.25
C MET A 113 -9.50 21.84 -13.16
N ASP A 114 -10.73 21.34 -13.01
CA ASP A 114 -11.63 21.79 -11.96
C ASP A 114 -11.07 21.56 -10.56
N PRO A 115 -11.30 22.49 -9.61
CA PRO A 115 -10.93 22.30 -8.23
C PRO A 115 -11.68 21.13 -7.60
N VAL A 116 -11.01 20.42 -6.70
CA VAL A 116 -11.63 19.31 -5.93
C VAL A 116 -12.37 19.90 -4.73
N ASN A 117 -13.70 19.91 -4.78
CA ASN A 117 -14.57 20.46 -3.73
C ASN A 117 -15.17 19.35 -2.84
N ARG A 118 -14.42 18.29 -2.58
CA ARG A 118 -14.85 17.15 -1.75
C ARG A 118 -13.66 16.52 -1.05
N PHE A 119 -13.92 15.77 0.01
CA PHE A 119 -12.93 14.87 0.57
C PHE A 119 -12.71 13.68 -0.37
N ILE A 120 -11.45 13.45 -0.73
CA ILE A 120 -11.01 12.32 -1.54
C ILE A 120 -10.34 11.27 -0.65
N PRO A 121 -10.36 9.98 -1.05
CA PRO A 121 -9.48 9.00 -0.43
C PRO A 121 -8.02 9.43 -0.58
N MET A 122 -7.23 9.28 0.47
CA MET A 122 -5.78 9.53 0.40
C MET A 122 -5.10 8.34 -0.29
N SER A 123 -3.98 8.54 -0.97
CA SER A 123 -3.26 7.45 -1.66
C SER A 123 -2.86 6.29 -0.74
N TRP A 124 -2.79 6.55 0.55
CA TRP A 124 -2.51 5.59 1.63
C TRP A 124 -3.77 5.09 2.38
N ASP A 125 -4.99 5.30 1.83
CA ASP A 125 -6.25 4.73 2.35
C ASP A 125 -6.26 3.21 2.13
N GLN A 126 -5.62 2.49 3.04
CA GLN A 126 -5.60 1.02 3.06
C GLN A 126 -6.83 0.52 3.82
N ARG A 127 -7.94 0.26 3.12
CA ARG A 127 -9.24 -0.05 3.71
C ARG A 127 -9.19 -1.25 4.65
N HIS A 128 -8.61 -2.35 4.22
CA HIS A 128 -8.45 -3.57 4.99
C HIS A 128 -7.00 -4.01 5.00
N THR A 129 -6.43 -4.18 6.16
CA THR A 129 -5.10 -4.75 6.36
C THR A 129 -5.22 -5.91 7.34
N LEU A 130 -4.78 -7.10 6.92
CA LEU A 130 -4.71 -8.29 7.77
C LEU A 130 -3.29 -8.83 7.74
N ASN A 131 -2.71 -9.00 8.92
CA ASN A 131 -1.41 -9.64 9.09
C ASN A 131 -1.56 -10.78 10.08
N GLY A 132 -1.02 -11.93 9.74
CA GLY A 132 -1.03 -13.12 10.60
C GLY A 132 0.33 -13.77 10.66
N SER A 133 0.66 -14.30 11.83
CA SER A 133 1.85 -15.13 12.04
C SER A 133 1.49 -16.29 12.96
N MET A 134 1.94 -17.48 12.59
CA MET A 134 1.81 -18.68 13.42
C MET A 134 3.19 -19.35 13.51
N ILE A 135 3.63 -19.61 14.72
CA ILE A 135 4.93 -20.22 15.03
C ILE A 135 4.69 -21.48 15.83
N PHE A 136 5.13 -22.60 15.29
CA PHE A 136 5.21 -23.85 16.01
C PHE A 136 6.68 -24.19 16.24
N SER A 137 7.10 -24.37 17.49
CA SER A 137 8.50 -24.58 17.84
C SER A 137 8.66 -25.70 18.85
N MET A 138 9.39 -26.74 18.45
CA MET A 138 9.85 -27.84 19.27
C MET A 138 11.37 -27.82 19.36
N LYS A 139 11.94 -28.68 20.24
CA LYS A 139 13.41 -28.78 20.44
C LYS A 139 14.14 -29.01 19.12
N ASN A 140 13.66 -29.93 18.30
CA ASN A 140 14.35 -30.41 17.10
C ASN A 140 13.75 -29.96 15.79
N TYR A 141 12.54 -29.41 15.78
CA TYR A 141 11.89 -28.93 14.56
C TYR A 141 10.91 -27.81 14.88
N GLY A 142 10.63 -27.04 13.88
CA GLY A 142 9.61 -26.00 13.99
C GLY A 142 9.23 -25.48 12.61
N ALA A 143 8.12 -24.77 12.60
CA ALA A 143 7.58 -24.14 11.42
C ALA A 143 7.04 -22.75 11.76
N THR A 144 7.16 -21.84 10.84
CA THR A 144 6.54 -20.50 10.91
C THR A 144 5.79 -20.27 9.63
N ILE A 145 4.57 -19.77 9.75
CA ILE A 145 3.76 -19.30 8.63
C ILE A 145 3.45 -17.85 8.91
N THR A 146 3.69 -16.98 7.93
CA THR A 146 3.28 -15.58 7.96
C THR A 146 2.40 -15.30 6.76
N ALA A 147 1.38 -14.48 6.95
CA ALA A 147 0.47 -14.12 5.89
C ALA A 147 0.10 -12.64 6.01
N TYR A 148 -0.07 -11.98 4.86
CA TYR A 148 -0.70 -10.67 4.82
C TYR A 148 -1.78 -10.62 3.75
N TYR A 149 -2.77 -9.77 3.98
CA TYR A 149 -3.77 -9.35 3.01
C TYR A 149 -3.97 -7.85 3.13
N ASN A 150 -3.92 -7.16 1.99
CA ASN A 150 -4.17 -5.72 1.89
C ASN A 150 -5.20 -5.48 0.79
N SER A 151 -6.27 -4.79 1.11
CA SER A 151 -7.16 -4.26 0.06
C SER A 151 -6.41 -3.29 -0.83
N GLY A 152 -6.90 -3.07 -2.03
CA GLY A 152 -6.31 -2.12 -2.96
C GLY A 152 -6.21 -0.71 -2.36
N SER A 153 -5.10 -0.03 -2.60
CA SER A 153 -4.95 1.39 -2.32
C SER A 153 -5.56 2.24 -3.44
N PRO A 154 -6.01 3.47 -3.15
CA PRO A 154 -6.56 4.35 -4.16
C PRO A 154 -5.55 4.70 -5.26
N TYR A 155 -6.06 4.92 -6.45
CA TYR A 155 -5.34 5.49 -7.58
C TYR A 155 -6.27 6.38 -8.41
N THR A 156 -5.73 7.15 -9.34
CA THR A 156 -6.53 7.99 -10.23
C THR A 156 -6.76 7.25 -11.54
N PHE A 157 -7.97 6.72 -11.72
CA PHE A 157 -8.40 6.17 -12.99
C PHE A 157 -8.64 7.30 -14.00
N VAL A 158 -8.14 7.15 -15.21
CA VAL A 158 -8.29 8.10 -16.32
C VAL A 158 -8.96 7.37 -17.48
N PRO A 159 -10.21 7.80 -17.88
CA PRO A 159 -10.88 7.17 -19.00
C PRO A 159 -10.09 7.27 -20.31
N GLN A 160 -10.18 6.25 -21.13
CA GLN A 160 -9.54 6.20 -22.45
C GLN A 160 -10.23 7.10 -23.48
N ALA A 161 -11.44 7.55 -23.20
CA ALA A 161 -12.24 8.35 -24.14
C ALA A 161 -11.61 9.73 -24.39
N GLU A 162 -11.51 10.12 -25.65
CA GLU A 162 -10.99 11.42 -26.08
C GLU A 162 -11.99 12.58 -25.82
N SER A 163 -13.24 12.27 -25.46
CA SER A 163 -14.27 13.27 -25.20
C SER A 163 -13.93 14.11 -23.97
N VAL A 164 -14.06 15.44 -24.11
CA VAL A 164 -13.92 16.37 -22.98
C VAL A 164 -14.89 16.01 -21.85
N LEU A 165 -16.08 15.50 -22.18
CA LEU A 165 -17.09 15.10 -21.19
C LEU A 165 -16.63 13.92 -20.31
N SER A 166 -15.75 13.04 -20.78
CA SER A 166 -15.23 11.92 -20.01
C SER A 166 -14.31 12.34 -18.86
N ARG A 167 -13.80 13.58 -18.90
CA ARG A 167 -12.88 14.14 -17.89
C ARG A 167 -13.58 15.12 -16.92
N ILE A 168 -14.86 15.41 -17.12
CA ILE A 168 -15.63 16.25 -16.21
C ILE A 168 -15.80 15.51 -14.88
N ASN A 169 -15.58 16.24 -13.77
CA ASN A 169 -15.68 15.72 -12.40
C ASN A 169 -14.68 14.59 -12.05
N LEU A 170 -13.63 14.36 -12.82
CA LEU A 170 -12.55 13.47 -12.40
C LEU A 170 -11.80 14.08 -11.22
N TYR A 171 -11.91 13.42 -10.09
CA TYR A 171 -11.15 13.73 -8.88
C TYR A 171 -10.01 12.72 -8.68
N PRO A 172 -8.95 13.11 -8.01
CA PRO A 172 -7.86 12.19 -7.70
C PRO A 172 -8.31 11.03 -6.80
N ASN A 173 -7.63 9.89 -6.93
CA ASN A 173 -7.90 8.70 -6.12
C ASN A 173 -9.37 8.22 -6.23
N ASN A 174 -9.89 8.22 -7.46
CA ASN A 174 -11.29 7.91 -7.75
C ASN A 174 -11.60 6.42 -7.89
N ASP A 175 -10.58 5.56 -7.87
CA ASP A 175 -10.71 4.11 -7.94
C ASP A 175 -9.65 3.40 -7.09
N TYR A 176 -9.75 2.08 -6.94
CA TYR A 176 -8.89 1.27 -6.09
C TYR A 176 -8.15 0.20 -6.90
N ARG A 177 -6.88 0.02 -6.59
CA ARG A 177 -6.05 -1.07 -7.14
C ARG A 177 -6.58 -2.43 -6.68
N PRO A 178 -6.22 -3.54 -7.36
CA PRO A 178 -6.47 -4.90 -6.89
C PRO A 178 -5.89 -5.15 -5.49
N GLU A 179 -6.50 -6.07 -4.75
CA GLU A 179 -5.98 -6.52 -3.47
C GLU A 179 -4.68 -7.29 -3.63
N LYS A 180 -3.85 -7.26 -2.56
CA LYS A 180 -2.58 -7.95 -2.47
C LYS A 180 -2.58 -8.90 -1.28
N TYR A 181 -2.06 -10.10 -1.48
CA TYR A 181 -1.78 -11.02 -0.37
C TYR A 181 -0.62 -11.94 -0.68
N SER A 182 0.07 -12.38 0.37
CA SER A 182 1.08 -13.43 0.29
C SER A 182 1.05 -14.27 1.55
N VAL A 183 1.50 -15.49 1.41
CA VAL A 183 1.77 -16.41 2.51
C VAL A 183 3.18 -16.94 2.36
N ASP A 184 3.97 -16.79 3.42
CA ASP A 184 5.35 -17.26 3.50
C ASP A 184 5.45 -18.36 4.54
N GLY A 185 6.34 -19.32 4.31
CA GLY A 185 6.60 -20.43 5.20
C GLY A 185 8.08 -20.58 5.51
N ALA A 186 8.39 -20.90 6.76
CA ALA A 186 9.73 -21.30 7.17
C ALA A 186 9.66 -22.59 7.99
N PHE A 187 10.59 -23.47 7.76
CA PHE A 187 10.70 -24.73 8.47
C PHE A 187 12.14 -24.98 8.86
N TYR A 188 12.39 -25.54 10.05
CA TYR A 188 13.68 -26.00 10.45
C TYR A 188 13.62 -27.40 11.06
N TYR A 189 14.69 -28.18 10.83
CA TYR A 189 14.87 -29.51 11.41
C TYR A 189 16.32 -29.69 11.87
N ARG A 190 16.50 -29.96 13.15
CA ARG A 190 17.80 -30.20 13.80
C ARG A 190 17.98 -31.68 14.07
N PHE A 191 19.11 -32.24 13.64
CA PHE A 191 19.42 -33.65 13.78
C PHE A 191 20.91 -33.87 13.99
N LYS A 192 21.27 -35.07 14.40
CA LYS A 192 22.68 -35.48 14.48
C LYS A 192 23.09 -36.15 13.18
N LEU A 193 24.11 -35.61 12.52
CA LEU A 193 24.72 -36.18 11.34
C LEU A 193 25.84 -37.12 11.81
N LEU A 194 25.84 -38.38 11.35
CA LEU A 194 26.82 -39.42 11.73
C LEU A 194 26.98 -39.61 13.27
N GLY A 195 25.98 -39.23 14.04
CA GLY A 195 26.03 -39.34 15.51
C GLY A 195 26.92 -38.32 16.23
N MET A 196 27.78 -37.60 15.53
CA MET A 196 28.77 -36.67 16.08
C MET A 196 28.47 -35.21 15.86
N TYR A 197 28.06 -34.84 14.67
CA TYR A 197 27.85 -33.44 14.28
C TYR A 197 26.42 -33.02 14.47
N ASN A 198 26.16 -31.79 14.95
CA ASN A 198 24.84 -31.23 14.97
C ASN A 198 24.55 -30.60 13.60
N ALA A 199 23.48 -30.99 12.96
CA ALA A 199 23.06 -30.47 11.69
C ALA A 199 21.69 -29.74 11.81
N ASN A 200 21.52 -28.65 11.06
CA ASN A 200 20.29 -27.90 10.96
C ASN A 200 19.92 -27.75 9.48
N LEU A 201 18.78 -28.28 9.11
CA LEU A 201 18.18 -28.08 7.80
C LEU A 201 17.13 -26.97 7.91
N GLU A 202 17.22 -25.95 7.07
CA GLU A 202 16.28 -24.86 6.98
C GLU A 202 15.68 -24.76 5.59
N MET A 203 14.37 -24.54 5.52
CA MET A 203 13.66 -24.28 4.29
C MET A 203 12.82 -23.02 4.47
N ASN A 204 13.02 -22.05 3.59
CA ASN A 204 12.21 -20.83 3.54
C ASN A 204 11.49 -20.78 2.18
N ILE A 205 10.18 -20.61 2.21
CA ILE A 205 9.31 -20.50 1.04
C ILE A 205 8.69 -19.13 1.10
N TYR A 206 8.97 -18.30 0.12
CA TYR A 206 8.34 -17.00 -0.06
C TYR A 206 7.27 -17.12 -1.13
N ASN A 207 6.13 -16.49 -0.91
CA ASN A 207 4.98 -16.52 -1.81
C ASN A 207 4.54 -17.98 -2.11
N LEU A 208 4.10 -18.68 -1.07
CA LEU A 208 3.73 -20.11 -1.12
C LEU A 208 2.75 -20.45 -2.25
N PHE A 209 1.80 -19.56 -2.52
CA PHE A 209 0.77 -19.75 -3.54
C PHE A 209 1.17 -19.30 -4.94
N ASP A 210 2.39 -18.77 -5.11
CA ASP A 210 2.89 -18.24 -6.38
C ASP A 210 1.99 -17.16 -7.00
N ARG A 211 1.36 -16.34 -6.13
CA ARG A 211 0.51 -15.25 -6.59
C ARG A 211 1.35 -14.06 -7.03
N LEU A 212 1.17 -13.63 -8.24
CA LEU A 212 1.71 -12.36 -8.74
C LEU A 212 0.75 -11.23 -8.36
N ASN A 213 1.09 -10.47 -7.31
CA ASN A 213 0.32 -9.31 -6.92
C ASN A 213 0.65 -8.13 -7.84
N GLU A 214 -0.37 -7.39 -8.25
CA GLU A 214 -0.22 -6.18 -9.06
C GLU A 214 0.29 -5.03 -8.18
N GLU A 215 1.60 -4.74 -8.22
CA GLU A 215 2.23 -3.68 -7.42
C GLU A 215 1.92 -2.29 -7.99
N TRP A 216 1.91 -2.19 -9.31
CA TRP A 216 1.58 -0.99 -10.05
C TRP A 216 0.46 -1.28 -11.03
N VAL A 217 -0.35 -0.27 -11.29
CA VAL A 217 -1.45 -0.36 -12.26
C VAL A 217 -1.36 0.78 -13.26
N ASP A 218 -1.74 0.48 -14.49
CA ASP A 218 -1.96 1.49 -15.50
C ASP A 218 -3.22 2.32 -15.16
N ALA A 219 -3.13 3.63 -15.34
CA ALA A 219 -4.22 4.54 -14.97
C ALA A 219 -5.50 4.36 -15.78
N GLN A 220 -5.42 3.76 -16.97
CA GLN A 220 -6.55 3.57 -17.87
C GLN A 220 -7.21 2.19 -17.72
N THR A 221 -6.47 1.20 -17.27
CA THR A 221 -7.00 -0.17 -17.09
C THR A 221 -7.30 -0.52 -15.64
N GLY A 222 -6.63 0.13 -14.70
CA GLY A 222 -6.67 -0.25 -13.29
C GLY A 222 -5.96 -1.58 -12.98
N ARG A 223 -5.20 -2.11 -13.94
CA ARG A 223 -4.53 -3.40 -13.87
C ARG A 223 -3.05 -3.27 -14.24
N ALA A 224 -2.27 -4.30 -13.98
CA ALA A 224 -0.85 -4.36 -14.32
C ALA A 224 -0.59 -4.63 -15.83
N TYR A 225 -1.42 -4.07 -16.68
CA TYR A 225 -1.25 -4.12 -18.13
C TYR A 225 -1.69 -2.80 -18.78
N THR A 226 -1.01 -2.43 -19.86
CA THR A 226 -1.28 -1.20 -20.61
C THR A 226 -2.52 -1.36 -21.49
N ALA A 227 -3.35 -0.32 -21.56
CA ALA A 227 -4.45 -0.27 -22.50
C ALA A 227 -3.94 -0.19 -23.94
N VAL A 228 -4.43 -1.07 -24.80
CA VAL A 228 -4.21 -1.01 -26.24
C VAL A 228 -5.44 -0.41 -26.89
N ILE A 229 -5.31 0.84 -27.37
CA ILE A 229 -6.44 1.60 -27.90
C ILE A 229 -6.58 1.42 -29.42
N LYS A 230 -5.46 1.30 -30.14
CA LYS A 230 -5.43 1.22 -31.60
C LYS A 230 -4.43 0.15 -32.05
N GLU A 231 -4.75 -0.51 -33.17
CA GLU A 231 -3.86 -1.47 -33.81
C GLU A 231 -2.52 -0.82 -34.24
N THR A 232 -2.51 0.47 -34.50
CA THR A 232 -1.31 1.26 -34.78
C THR A 232 -0.35 1.35 -33.58
N ASP A 233 -0.84 1.17 -32.36
CA ASP A 233 0.00 1.17 -31.16
C ASP A 233 0.89 -0.07 -31.13
N LEU A 234 0.48 -1.12 -31.85
CA LEU A 234 1.22 -2.36 -32.06
C LEU A 234 2.32 -2.20 -33.12
N ALA A 235 2.10 -1.38 -34.16
CA ALA A 235 3.03 -1.19 -35.26
C ALA A 235 4.37 -0.53 -34.83
N GLY A 236 4.37 0.20 -33.73
CA GLY A 236 5.58 0.78 -33.13
C GLY A 236 6.36 -0.16 -32.22
N HIS A 237 5.93 -1.42 -32.10
CA HIS A 237 6.58 -2.41 -31.26
C HIS A 237 7.94 -2.84 -31.83
N ARG A 238 8.97 -2.67 -31.03
CA ARG A 238 10.29 -3.24 -31.36
C ARG A 238 10.35 -4.68 -30.83
N SER A 239 10.38 -5.62 -31.76
CA SER A 239 10.44 -7.06 -31.45
C SER A 239 11.76 -7.51 -30.82
N ASP A 240 12.77 -6.61 -30.76
CA ASP A 240 14.13 -7.00 -30.41
C ASP A 240 14.35 -7.22 -28.91
N PHE A 241 13.44 -6.76 -28.06
CA PHE A 241 13.61 -6.82 -26.60
C PHE A 241 12.43 -7.37 -25.82
N ASN A 242 11.17 -7.22 -26.32
CA ASN A 242 9.97 -7.65 -25.63
C ASN A 242 8.96 -8.19 -26.62
N GLU A 243 8.29 -9.24 -26.27
CA GLU A 243 7.11 -9.73 -26.97
C GLU A 243 5.93 -8.78 -26.75
N TYR A 244 4.89 -8.89 -27.60
CA TYR A 244 3.67 -8.08 -27.45
C TYR A 244 3.03 -8.24 -26.08
N GLU A 245 3.02 -9.45 -25.55
CA GLU A 245 2.48 -9.77 -24.23
C GLU A 245 3.22 -9.08 -23.10
N ASP A 246 4.53 -8.88 -23.22
CA ASP A 246 5.34 -8.16 -22.23
C ASP A 246 4.97 -6.67 -22.15
N ARG A 247 4.46 -6.09 -23.21
CA ARG A 247 3.96 -4.71 -23.21
C ARG A 247 2.62 -4.57 -22.55
N ILE A 248 1.75 -5.58 -22.73
CA ILE A 248 0.44 -5.63 -22.10
C ILE A 248 0.58 -6.00 -20.64
N GLN A 249 1.46 -6.96 -20.33
CA GLN A 249 1.73 -7.49 -18.99
C GLN A 249 3.20 -7.26 -18.63
N ASN A 250 3.54 -6.03 -18.25
CA ASN A 250 4.90 -5.71 -17.85
C ASN A 250 5.25 -6.45 -16.54
N PRO A 251 6.23 -7.38 -16.55
CA PRO A 251 6.62 -8.15 -15.37
C PRO A 251 7.06 -7.28 -14.19
N SER A 252 7.60 -6.08 -14.45
CA SER A 252 8.03 -5.15 -13.38
C SER A 252 6.86 -4.54 -12.59
N MET A 253 5.64 -4.69 -13.06
CA MET A 253 4.42 -4.23 -12.37
C MET A 253 3.88 -5.26 -11.37
N PHE A 254 4.45 -6.45 -11.31
CA PHE A 254 4.04 -7.54 -10.42
C PHE A 254 5.05 -7.78 -9.29
N SER A 255 4.56 -8.39 -8.22
CA SER A 255 5.42 -8.89 -7.14
C SER A 255 6.29 -10.06 -7.60
N SER A 256 7.32 -10.38 -6.81
CA SER A 256 8.18 -11.54 -7.07
C SER A 256 7.38 -12.84 -7.03
N PRO A 257 7.69 -13.81 -7.94
CA PRO A 257 7.13 -15.15 -7.91
C PRO A 257 7.63 -15.93 -6.69
N ARG A 258 7.10 -17.16 -6.52
CA ARG A 258 7.53 -18.05 -5.45
C ARG A 258 9.04 -18.30 -5.48
N SER A 259 9.66 -18.20 -4.31
CA SER A 259 11.07 -18.49 -4.10
C SER A 259 11.25 -19.48 -2.95
N ILE A 260 12.05 -20.51 -3.17
CA ILE A 260 12.37 -21.53 -2.17
C ILE A 260 13.87 -21.49 -1.91
N LYS A 261 14.25 -21.34 -0.63
CA LYS A 261 15.62 -21.38 -0.19
C LYS A 261 15.82 -22.56 0.77
N LEU A 262 16.81 -23.38 0.48
CA LEU A 262 17.25 -24.48 1.34
C LEU A 262 18.65 -24.18 1.87
N ALA A 263 18.86 -24.39 3.16
CA ALA A 263 20.15 -24.24 3.79
C ALA A 263 20.44 -25.45 4.72
N LEU A 264 21.68 -25.92 4.69
CA LEU A 264 22.17 -26.95 5.60
C LEU A 264 23.35 -26.37 6.39
N GLY A 265 23.18 -26.24 7.70
CA GLY A 265 24.22 -25.84 8.63
C GLY A 265 24.78 -27.08 9.35
N ILE A 266 26.09 -27.19 9.48
CA ILE A 266 26.76 -28.23 10.26
C ILE A 266 27.62 -27.55 11.31
N TYR A 267 27.46 -27.98 12.58
CA TYR A 267 28.16 -27.41 13.74
C TYR A 267 29.03 -28.48 14.38
N PHE A 268 30.26 -28.11 14.69
CA PHE A 268 31.30 -28.97 15.29
C PHE A 268 31.40 -28.75 16.79
#